data_2310169deafb6d31d3fdb5d9bc3fe68f
#
_entry.id   2310169deafb6d31d3fdb5d9bc3fe68f
#
_cell.length_a   1.000
_cell.length_b   1.000
_cell.length_c   1.000
_cell.angle_alpha   90.00
_cell.angle_beta   90.00
_cell.angle_gamma   90.00
#
_symmetry.space_group_name_H-M   'P 1'
#
loop_
_entity.id
_entity.type
_entity.pdbx_description
1 polymer ?
#
loop_
_entity_poly.entity_id
_entity_poly.type
_entity_poly.pdbx_seq_one_letter_code
_entity_poly.pdbx_strand_id
1 'polypeptide(L)'
;MNAEFTQTGGARLDSFNASYPFATLSADRQTLQLSCLGRDYTFPKSSIHRLSRHRGMFSVGLRIEHAEQLVPRFVVFWASLFFWTSGFPNLKERLEGLGYEIAA
;
A
#
# COMPACT_ATOMS: atom_id res chain seq x y z
N MET A 1 4.89 3.53 15.69
CA MET A 1 5.78 3.22 14.55
C MET A 1 6.46 4.49 14.08
N ASN A 2 7.78 4.45 13.94
CA ASN A 2 8.57 5.54 13.37
C ASN A 2 8.78 5.27 11.89
N ALA A 3 7.86 5.77 11.08
CA ALA A 3 7.92 5.51 9.64
C ALA A 3 9.12 6.20 9.01
N GLU A 4 9.84 5.47 8.15
CA GLU A 4 10.91 6.02 7.33
C GLU A 4 10.38 6.55 6.01
N PHE A 5 9.12 6.24 5.69
CA PHE A 5 8.48 6.62 4.44
C PHE A 5 6.98 6.72 4.65
N THR A 6 6.37 7.74 4.09
CA THR A 6 4.92 7.95 4.14
C THR A 6 4.47 8.52 2.80
N GLN A 7 3.38 7.96 2.26
CA GLN A 7 2.82 8.45 1.01
C GLN A 7 1.30 8.52 1.11
N THR A 8 0.75 9.65 0.68
CA THR A 8 -0.69 9.86 0.58
C THR A 8 -1.22 9.25 -0.73
N GLY A 9 -2.39 8.64 -0.65
CA GLY A 9 -3.01 8.04 -1.83
C GLY A 9 -4.46 7.66 -1.57
N GLY A 10 -4.90 6.60 -2.23
CA GLY A 10 -6.21 5.99 -2.02
C GLY A 10 -6.02 4.52 -1.66
N ALA A 11 -7.11 3.85 -1.28
CA ALA A 11 -7.04 2.44 -0.92
C ALA A 11 -8.34 1.72 -1.22
N ARG A 12 -8.24 0.42 -1.46
CA ARG A 12 -9.38 -0.47 -1.53
C ARG A 12 -9.13 -1.68 -0.64
N LEU A 13 -10.09 -1.96 0.24
CA LEU A 13 -10.01 -3.07 1.19
C LEU A 13 -11.31 -3.85 1.07
N ASP A 14 -11.29 -4.94 0.30
CA ASP A 14 -12.49 -5.68 -0.11
C ASP A 14 -13.51 -4.73 -0.77
N SER A 15 -14.66 -4.49 -0.16
CA SER A 15 -15.67 -3.58 -0.70
C SER A 15 -15.54 -2.14 -0.21
N PHE A 16 -14.65 -1.90 0.77
CA PHE A 16 -14.43 -0.55 1.31
C PHE A 16 -13.43 0.20 0.44
N ASN A 17 -13.75 1.43 0.08
CA ASN A 17 -12.95 2.21 -0.85
C ASN A 17 -12.71 3.61 -0.29
N ALA A 18 -11.44 4.02 -0.28
CA ALA A 18 -11.05 5.36 0.12
C ALA A 18 -10.34 6.01 -1.05
N SER A 19 -10.93 7.08 -1.60
CA SER A 19 -10.29 7.77 -2.71
C SER A 19 -9.16 8.66 -2.23
N TYR A 20 -8.28 9.05 -3.15
CA TYR A 20 -7.22 10.02 -2.89
C TYR A 20 -7.85 11.34 -2.40
N PRO A 21 -7.35 12.00 -1.39
CA PRO A 21 -6.13 11.72 -0.60
C PRO A 21 -6.43 11.08 0.77
N PHE A 22 -7.43 10.22 0.89
CA PHE A 22 -7.94 9.75 2.17
C PHE A 22 -7.30 8.47 2.67
N ALA A 23 -6.23 8.03 2.03
CA ALA A 23 -5.43 6.91 2.52
C ALA A 23 -3.95 7.31 2.60
N THR A 24 -3.24 6.69 3.53
CA THR A 24 -1.81 6.94 3.72
C THR A 24 -1.11 5.61 3.95
N LEU A 25 -0.07 5.35 3.19
CA LEU A 25 0.80 4.19 3.40
C LEU A 25 2.08 4.67 4.06
N SER A 26 2.41 4.05 5.19
CA SER A 26 3.64 4.33 5.92
C SER A 26 4.46 3.07 6.02
N ALA A 27 5.77 3.18 6.03
CA ALA A 27 6.63 2.02 6.04
C ALA A 27 7.93 2.27 6.81
N ASP A 28 8.40 1.23 7.48
CA ASP A 28 9.78 1.12 7.91
C ASP A 28 10.31 -0.24 7.42
N ARG A 29 11.51 -0.62 7.85
CA ARG A 29 12.14 -1.85 7.35
C ARG A 29 11.42 -3.12 7.78
N GLN A 30 10.51 -3.03 8.73
CA GLN A 30 9.87 -4.22 9.34
C GLN A 30 8.36 -4.24 9.19
N THR A 31 7.73 -3.09 8.92
CA THR A 31 6.26 -2.98 8.97
C THR A 31 5.75 -2.01 7.92
N LEU A 32 4.64 -2.41 7.26
CA LEU A 32 3.80 -1.50 6.48
C LEU A 32 2.57 -1.16 7.31
N GLN A 33 2.11 0.08 7.23
CA GLN A 33 0.86 0.50 7.84
C GLN A 33 0.04 1.26 6.82
N LEU A 34 -1.21 0.86 6.67
CA LEU A 34 -2.16 1.54 5.80
C LEU A 34 -3.23 2.18 6.68
N SER A 35 -3.34 3.51 6.58
CA SER A 35 -4.35 4.28 7.31
C SER A 35 -5.34 4.85 6.32
N CYS A 36 -6.63 4.65 6.53
CA CYS A 36 -7.65 5.22 5.67
C CYS A 36 -8.92 5.50 6.46
N LEU A 37 -9.38 6.74 6.38
CA LEU A 37 -10.62 7.20 6.99
C LEU A 37 -10.75 6.81 8.47
N GLY A 38 -9.66 7.01 9.24
CA GLY A 38 -9.64 6.73 10.66
C GLY A 38 -9.38 5.28 11.04
N ARG A 39 -9.14 4.41 10.05
CA ARG A 39 -8.80 3.01 10.29
C ARG A 39 -7.33 2.77 10.00
N ASP A 40 -6.65 2.03 10.86
CA ASP A 40 -5.25 1.68 10.70
C ASP A 40 -5.10 0.17 10.56
N TYR A 41 -4.39 -0.25 9.52
CA TYR A 41 -4.10 -1.66 9.28
C TYR A 41 -2.59 -1.84 9.24
N THR A 42 -2.08 -2.74 10.06
CA THR A 42 -0.64 -2.95 10.21
C THR A 42 -0.25 -4.30 9.64
N PHE A 43 0.79 -4.30 8.81
CA PHE A 43 1.30 -5.50 8.17
C PHE A 43 2.77 -5.68 8.53
N PRO A 44 3.09 -6.47 9.58
CA PRO A 44 4.49 -6.84 9.81
C PRO A 44 5.03 -7.55 8.58
N LYS A 45 6.30 -7.32 8.26
CA LYS A 45 6.92 -7.91 7.07
C LYS A 45 6.73 -9.43 7.04
N SER A 46 6.77 -10.09 8.20
CA SER A 46 6.59 -11.54 8.30
C SER A 46 5.18 -12.02 7.91
N SER A 47 4.18 -11.14 7.94
CA SER A 47 2.82 -11.50 7.54
C SER A 47 2.52 -11.18 6.07
N ILE A 48 3.44 -10.52 5.39
CA ILE A 48 3.25 -10.15 3.99
C ILE A 48 3.72 -11.31 3.10
N HIS A 49 2.79 -11.89 2.35
CA HIS A 49 3.10 -12.97 1.42
C HIS A 49 3.67 -12.42 0.12
N ARG A 50 3.13 -11.32 -0.37
CA ARG A 50 3.54 -10.77 -1.64
C ARG A 50 3.10 -9.31 -1.74
N LEU A 51 3.97 -8.48 -2.30
CA LEU A 51 3.63 -7.14 -2.77
C LEU A 51 3.73 -7.15 -4.29
N SER A 52 2.72 -6.63 -4.97
CA SER A 52 2.70 -6.65 -6.43
C SER A 52 2.05 -5.40 -6.99
N ARG A 53 2.36 -5.13 -8.24
CA ARG A 53 1.73 -4.06 -8.99
C ARG A 53 0.31 -4.48 -9.36
N HIS A 54 -0.65 -3.62 -9.06
CA HIS A 54 -2.06 -3.85 -9.41
C HIS A 54 -2.51 -2.76 -10.35
N ARG A 55 -2.93 -3.15 -11.54
CA ARG A 55 -3.45 -2.21 -12.53
C ARG A 55 -4.95 -2.08 -12.38
N GLY A 56 -5.41 -0.89 -11.98
CA GLY A 56 -6.83 -0.57 -11.92
C GLY A 56 -7.27 0.16 -13.19
N MET A 57 -8.50 0.67 -13.15
CA MET A 57 -9.10 1.35 -14.31
C MET A 57 -8.43 2.71 -14.57
N PHE A 58 -8.11 3.47 -13.54
CA PHE A 58 -7.59 4.83 -13.66
C PHE A 58 -6.20 5.01 -13.08
N SER A 59 -5.66 4.03 -12.40
CA SER A 59 -4.41 4.17 -11.67
C SER A 59 -3.73 2.84 -11.48
N VAL A 60 -2.46 2.90 -11.04
CA VAL A 60 -1.68 1.72 -10.68
C VAL A 60 -1.48 1.75 -9.18
N GLY A 61 -1.72 0.63 -8.52
CA GLY A 61 -1.60 0.50 -7.09
C GLY A 61 -0.67 -0.62 -6.66
N LEU A 62 -0.45 -0.67 -5.36
CA LEU A 62 0.30 -1.73 -4.70
C LEU A 62 -0.69 -2.68 -4.06
N ARG A 63 -0.68 -3.94 -4.49
CA ARG A 63 -1.47 -4.98 -3.84
C ARG A 63 -0.67 -5.62 -2.72
N ILE A 64 -1.29 -5.74 -1.54
CA ILE A 64 -0.69 -6.35 -0.37
C ILE A 64 -1.39 -7.68 -0.10
N GLU A 65 -0.71 -8.79 -0.34
CA GLU A 65 -1.20 -10.12 0.00
C GLU A 65 -0.59 -10.50 1.35
N HIS A 66 -1.44 -10.79 2.34
CA HIS A 66 -1.00 -10.90 3.72
C HIS A 66 -1.76 -11.99 4.47
N ALA A 67 -1.29 -12.31 5.68
CA ALA A 67 -1.89 -13.32 6.56
C ALA A 67 -2.59 -12.74 7.80
N GLU A 68 -2.80 -11.41 7.86
CA GLU A 68 -3.46 -10.78 9.01
C GLU A 68 -4.94 -11.11 9.04
N GLN A 69 -5.43 -11.71 10.13
CA GLN A 69 -6.80 -12.23 10.19
C GLN A 69 -7.86 -11.16 10.34
N LEU A 70 -7.54 -10.05 11.00
CA LEU A 70 -8.51 -8.98 11.25
C LEU A 70 -8.48 -7.89 10.19
N VAL A 71 -7.77 -8.11 9.08
CA VAL A 71 -7.63 -7.17 7.98
C VAL A 71 -8.29 -7.76 6.75
N PRO A 72 -9.03 -6.96 5.95
CA PRO A 72 -9.59 -7.46 4.69
C PRO A 72 -8.53 -8.11 3.81
N ARG A 73 -8.91 -9.17 3.09
CA ARG A 73 -7.96 -9.92 2.28
C ARG A 73 -7.49 -9.16 1.05
N PHE A 74 -8.41 -8.46 0.40
CA PHE A 74 -8.06 -7.69 -0.78
C PHE A 74 -7.66 -6.29 -0.34
N VAL A 75 -6.37 -5.98 -0.45
CA VAL A 75 -5.83 -4.69 -0.05
C VAL A 75 -5.02 -4.13 -1.21
N VAL A 76 -5.40 -2.95 -1.70
CA VAL A 76 -4.65 -2.22 -2.71
C VAL A 76 -4.49 -0.79 -2.25
N PHE A 77 -3.27 -0.28 -2.31
CA PHE A 77 -2.99 1.14 -2.08
C PHE A 77 -2.73 1.81 -3.43
N TRP A 78 -3.50 2.84 -3.73
CA TRP A 78 -3.37 3.58 -4.98
C TRP A 78 -2.35 4.69 -4.79
N ALA A 79 -1.19 4.50 -5.40
CA ALA A 79 -0.04 5.41 -5.19
C ALA A 79 -0.19 6.74 -5.90
N SER A 80 -1.10 6.83 -6.87
CA SER A 80 -1.32 8.04 -7.64
C SER A 80 -2.77 8.12 -8.08
N LEU A 81 -3.21 9.32 -8.42
CA LEU A 81 -4.59 9.53 -8.87
C LEU A 81 -4.80 9.01 -10.30
N PHE A 82 -3.79 9.16 -11.17
CA PHE A 82 -3.88 8.78 -12.58
C PHE A 82 -2.59 8.09 -13.05
N PHE A 83 -2.69 7.39 -14.19
CA PHE A 83 -1.56 6.63 -14.76
C PHE A 83 -0.35 7.47 -15.13
N TRP A 84 -0.54 8.72 -15.50
CA TRP A 84 0.56 9.58 -15.95
C TRP A 84 1.41 10.15 -14.83
N THR A 85 1.04 9.87 -13.58
CA THR A 85 1.88 10.30 -12.46
C THR A 85 2.91 9.23 -12.15
N SER A 86 4.01 9.61 -11.52
CA SER A 86 5.09 8.69 -11.15
C SER A 86 4.90 8.05 -9.78
N GLY A 87 3.66 8.02 -9.28
CA GLY A 87 3.38 7.55 -7.91
C GLY A 87 3.84 6.13 -7.65
N PHE A 88 3.46 5.18 -8.51
CA PHE A 88 3.81 3.78 -8.27
C PHE A 88 5.32 3.51 -8.44
N PRO A 89 5.99 3.97 -9.49
CA PRO A 89 7.43 3.75 -9.59
C PRO A 89 8.22 4.31 -8.41
N ASN A 90 7.83 5.48 -7.92
CA ASN A 90 8.47 6.08 -6.74
C ASN A 90 8.19 5.26 -5.48
N LEU A 91 6.97 4.81 -5.30
CA LEU A 91 6.60 3.95 -4.17
C LEU A 91 7.40 2.65 -4.20
N LYS A 92 7.48 2.01 -5.36
CA LYS A 92 8.24 0.77 -5.52
C LYS A 92 9.69 0.97 -5.14
N GLU A 93 10.33 2.02 -5.64
CA GLU A 93 11.72 2.32 -5.34
C GLU A 93 11.94 2.53 -3.84
N ARG A 94 11.05 3.28 -3.19
CA ARG A 94 11.17 3.57 -1.75
C ARG A 94 11.00 2.29 -0.92
N LEU A 95 10.05 1.44 -1.26
CA LEU A 95 9.83 0.19 -0.54
C LEU A 95 10.97 -0.79 -0.77
N GLU A 96 11.49 -0.87 -1.99
CA GLU A 96 12.65 -1.73 -2.27
C GLU A 96 13.87 -1.27 -1.48
N GLY A 97 14.04 0.03 -1.31
CA GLY A 97 15.09 0.58 -0.47
C GLY A 97 14.97 0.20 1.01
N LEU A 98 13.77 -0.13 1.46
CA LEU A 98 13.52 -0.62 2.82
C LEU A 98 13.55 -2.14 2.93
N GLY A 99 13.91 -2.84 1.85
CA GLY A 99 14.06 -4.28 1.86
C GLY A 99 12.80 -5.08 1.50
N TYR A 100 11.78 -4.42 0.96
CA TYR A 100 10.59 -5.13 0.46
C TYR A 100 10.81 -5.53 -1.00
N GLU A 101 10.29 -6.70 -1.38
CA GLU A 101 10.29 -7.13 -2.77
C GLU A 101 8.93 -6.86 -3.38
N ILE A 102 8.91 -6.26 -4.57
CA ILE A 102 7.67 -5.96 -5.26
C ILE A 102 7.67 -6.69 -6.60
N ALA A 103 6.74 -7.63 -6.74
CA ALA A 103 6.57 -8.40 -7.95
C ALA A 103 6.00 -7.53 -9.08
N ALA A 104 6.46 -7.77 -10.28
CA ALA A 104 6.02 -7.04 -11.46
C ALA A 104 4.55 -7.37 -11.82
#